data_893b167b375726fd4ea16b73eee73e5a
#
_entry.id   893b167b375726fd4ea16b73eee73e5a
#
_cell.length_a   1.000
_cell.length_b   1.000
_cell.length_c   1.000
_cell.angle_alpha   90.00
_cell.angle_beta   90.00
_cell.angle_gamma   90.00
#
_symmetry.space_group_name_H-M   'P 1'
#
loop_
_entity.id
_entity.type
_entity.pdbx_description
1 polymer ?
#
loop_
_entity_poly.entity_id
_entity_poly.type
_entity_poly.pdbx_seq_one_letter_code
_entity_poly.pdbx_strand_id
1 'polypeptide(L)'
;EELFVIKGTTTVVKGWHELYGRFVMLKEEELPKFNEQDIIDITKFLMHDKETQPPKRYTPASIIKELEKRGLGTKSTRASIVDNLYQRGYVKEKSIEATNLGIRAVETLEKYCPDILDEELTREFELQMEKIRENKKTEEEVLEEVKKILTKILERFKKHEADIGKELAEATRETMKEMAYIGPCPVCKQGILEVRHGKFGQFIACDKYPDCKTTFSLPSGAGFKSAEKVCEACSYPMILVFKRGKRPQELCINPKCPTKALSGEEKEAAEKVEHEHIKCPKCSEGNLVLRKSIYGSFYGCSKYPKCKFTQNVNDDPTKTPVEKTKKTTKPKKTPTKKNTKKKPAAKKKSTKK
;
A
#
# COMPACT_ATOMS: atom_id res chain seq x y z
N GLU A 1 -25.02 38.13 28.52
CA GLU A 1 -24.20 37.18 29.29
C GLU A 1 -23.68 36.11 28.34
N GLU A 2 -22.38 35.92 28.31
CA GLU A 2 -21.77 34.90 27.46
C GLU A 2 -21.39 33.67 28.31
N LEU A 3 -21.71 32.51 27.79
CA LEU A 3 -21.41 31.24 28.46
C LEU A 3 -20.05 30.67 28.05
N PHE A 4 -19.17 30.49 28.99
CA PHE A 4 -17.87 29.82 28.81
C PHE A 4 -17.94 28.39 29.33
N VAL A 5 -17.35 27.44 28.60
CA VAL A 5 -17.32 26.02 28.98
C VAL A 5 -15.87 25.59 29.20
N ILE A 6 -15.58 25.08 30.38
CA ILE A 6 -14.33 24.44 30.73
C ILE A 6 -14.50 22.92 30.73
N LYS A 7 -13.54 22.20 30.21
CA LYS A 7 -13.53 20.72 30.19
C LYS A 7 -12.18 20.21 30.72
N GLY A 8 -12.23 19.33 31.68
CA GLY A 8 -11.07 18.59 32.17
C GLY A 8 -11.34 17.09 32.15
N THR A 9 -10.29 16.32 32.25
CA THR A 9 -10.34 14.86 32.34
C THR A 9 -9.35 14.36 33.36
N THR A 10 -9.82 13.53 34.29
CA THR A 10 -8.98 12.83 35.26
C THR A 10 -9.31 11.35 35.30
N THR A 11 -8.32 10.52 35.58
CA THR A 11 -8.49 9.07 35.71
C THR A 11 -8.90 8.73 37.12
N VAL A 12 -10.16 8.36 37.34
CA VAL A 12 -10.68 7.96 38.64
C VAL A 12 -10.16 6.58 39.07
N VAL A 13 -10.13 5.63 38.15
CA VAL A 13 -9.63 4.26 38.38
C VAL A 13 -8.72 3.85 37.23
N LYS A 14 -7.47 3.54 37.54
CA LYS A 14 -6.46 3.17 36.52
C LYS A 14 -6.77 1.87 35.79
N GLY A 15 -7.43 0.90 36.46
CA GLY A 15 -7.83 -0.36 35.83
C GLY A 15 -6.68 -1.03 35.07
N TRP A 16 -6.92 -1.41 33.80
CA TRP A 16 -5.91 -2.05 32.96
C TRP A 16 -4.68 -1.17 32.64
N HIS A 17 -4.75 0.15 32.85
CA HIS A 17 -3.62 1.05 32.68
C HIS A 17 -2.46 0.73 33.63
N GLU A 18 -2.73 0.12 34.79
CA GLU A 18 -1.68 -0.32 35.71
C GLU A 18 -0.78 -1.39 35.10
N LEU A 19 -1.35 -2.29 34.28
CA LEU A 19 -0.61 -3.33 33.56
C LEU A 19 0.31 -2.77 32.49
N TYR A 20 -0.07 -1.65 31.87
CA TYR A 20 0.73 -0.98 30.83
C TYR A 20 1.76 -0.02 31.39
N GLY A 21 1.61 0.45 32.64
CA GLY A 21 2.54 1.33 33.34
C GLY A 21 3.03 2.50 32.48
N ARG A 22 4.35 2.60 32.31
CA ARG A 22 5.02 3.69 31.55
C ARG A 22 4.64 3.80 30.07
N PHE A 23 3.95 2.82 29.50
CA PHE A 23 3.51 2.86 28.08
C PHE A 23 2.17 3.56 27.88
N VAL A 24 1.45 3.86 28.98
CA VAL A 24 0.21 4.65 28.94
C VAL A 24 0.57 6.11 29.13
N MET A 25 0.41 6.91 28.07
CA MET A 25 0.50 8.37 28.14
C MET A 25 -0.93 8.93 28.24
N LEU A 26 -1.43 9.08 29.43
CA LEU A 26 -2.69 9.79 29.68
C LEU A 26 -2.36 11.30 29.69
N LYS A 27 -3.03 12.05 28.82
CA LYS A 27 -3.05 13.50 28.91
C LYS A 27 -4.20 13.85 29.83
N GLU A 28 -3.89 14.03 31.09
CA GLU A 28 -4.86 14.47 32.07
C GLU A 28 -4.77 16.00 32.19
N GLU A 29 -5.91 16.64 32.09
CA GLU A 29 -6.08 18.08 32.36
C GLU A 29 -6.98 18.19 33.58
N GLU A 30 -6.38 18.10 34.76
CA GLU A 30 -7.13 18.21 36.00
C GLU A 30 -7.59 19.66 36.20
N LEU A 31 -8.87 19.81 36.45
CA LEU A 31 -9.45 21.08 36.85
C LEU A 31 -9.48 21.19 38.39
N PRO A 32 -9.25 22.40 38.94
CA PRO A 32 -9.49 22.67 40.35
C PRO A 32 -10.96 22.36 40.68
N LYS A 33 -11.22 22.05 41.93
CA LYS A 33 -12.62 21.88 42.40
C LYS A 33 -13.27 23.25 42.50
N PHE A 34 -14.33 23.43 41.73
CA PHE A 34 -15.18 24.60 41.75
C PHE A 34 -16.50 24.30 42.43
N ASN A 35 -17.03 25.25 43.18
CA ASN A 35 -18.39 25.24 43.71
C ASN A 35 -19.27 26.16 42.90
N GLU A 36 -20.56 25.99 42.99
CA GLU A 36 -21.51 26.94 42.42
C GLU A 36 -21.31 28.32 43.06
N GLN A 37 -21.25 29.37 42.23
CA GLN A 37 -21.03 30.75 42.59
C GLN A 37 -19.59 31.13 42.95
N ASP A 38 -18.61 30.26 42.76
CA ASP A 38 -17.20 30.66 42.85
C ASP A 38 -16.87 31.71 41.80
N ILE A 39 -16.21 32.79 42.21
CA ILE A 39 -15.75 33.85 41.34
C ILE A 39 -14.37 33.49 40.82
N ILE A 40 -14.22 33.48 39.51
CA ILE A 40 -12.96 33.12 38.83
C ILE A 40 -12.33 34.36 38.22
N ASP A 41 -11.10 34.69 38.61
CA ASP A 41 -10.34 35.79 38.06
C ASP A 41 -9.83 35.43 36.66
N ILE A 42 -10.24 36.21 35.66
CA ILE A 42 -9.80 36.02 34.28
C ILE A 42 -8.51 36.76 34.03
N THR A 43 -7.42 36.05 33.81
CA THR A 43 -6.11 36.64 33.56
C THR A 43 -5.92 37.15 32.13
N LYS A 44 -6.56 36.46 31.14
CA LYS A 44 -6.41 36.82 29.73
C LYS A 44 -7.55 36.30 28.89
N PHE A 45 -8.07 37.12 27.99
CA PHE A 45 -8.97 36.73 26.90
C PHE A 45 -8.14 36.53 25.62
N LEU A 46 -8.32 35.39 24.98
CA LEU A 46 -7.71 35.09 23.67
C LEU A 46 -8.84 34.85 22.68
N MET A 47 -8.96 35.74 21.72
CA MET A 47 -9.89 35.52 20.58
C MET A 47 -9.16 34.75 19.49
N HIS A 48 -9.74 33.64 19.06
CA HIS A 48 -9.20 32.80 17.99
C HIS A 48 -10.17 32.80 16.84
N ASP A 49 -9.78 33.40 15.72
CA ASP A 49 -10.49 33.23 14.46
C ASP A 49 -10.26 31.81 13.93
N LYS A 50 -11.33 31.07 13.76
CA LYS A 50 -11.28 29.67 13.25
C LYS A 50 -12.28 29.49 12.14
N GLU A 51 -11.82 28.85 11.10
CA GLU A 51 -12.66 28.40 10.01
C GLU A 51 -13.09 26.95 10.22
N THR A 52 -14.31 26.62 9.76
CA THR A 52 -14.77 25.23 9.74
C THR A 52 -13.90 24.41 8.81
N GLN A 53 -13.43 23.29 9.29
CA GLN A 53 -12.62 22.36 8.49
C GLN A 53 -13.51 21.33 7.80
N PRO A 54 -13.20 20.94 6.54
CA PRO A 54 -13.93 19.89 5.87
C PRO A 54 -13.80 18.56 6.61
N PRO A 55 -14.75 17.62 6.42
CA PRO A 55 -14.68 16.30 7.02
C PRO A 55 -13.35 15.60 6.67
N LYS A 56 -12.77 14.90 7.63
CA LYS A 56 -11.54 14.13 7.39
C LYS A 56 -11.79 13.03 6.36
N ARG A 57 -10.83 12.83 5.45
CA ARG A 57 -10.88 11.71 4.49
C ARG A 57 -10.98 10.38 5.21
N TYR A 58 -11.61 9.41 4.59
CA TYR A 58 -11.68 8.06 5.11
C TYR A 58 -10.29 7.42 5.21
N THR A 59 -10.12 6.57 6.20
CA THR A 59 -9.03 5.61 6.30
C THR A 59 -9.59 4.20 6.09
N PRO A 60 -8.78 3.17 5.81
CA PRO A 60 -9.27 1.79 5.70
C PRO A 60 -10.14 1.35 6.88
N ALA A 61 -9.78 1.78 8.09
CA ALA A 61 -10.56 1.45 9.28
C ALA A 61 -11.89 2.21 9.36
N SER A 62 -11.91 3.50 8.99
CA SER A 62 -13.15 4.30 9.07
C SER A 62 -14.12 3.95 7.94
N ILE A 63 -13.65 3.58 6.74
CA ILE A 63 -14.52 3.13 5.66
C ILE A 63 -15.17 1.77 5.97
N ILE A 64 -14.45 0.86 6.65
CA ILE A 64 -15.03 -0.40 7.12
C ILE A 64 -16.19 -0.13 8.10
N LYS A 65 -16.02 0.83 9.02
CA LYS A 65 -17.10 1.24 9.94
C LYS A 65 -18.29 1.84 9.21
N GLU A 66 -18.03 2.64 8.17
CA GLU A 66 -19.11 3.23 7.37
C GLU A 66 -19.87 2.16 6.57
N LEU A 67 -19.18 1.17 5.98
CA LEU A 67 -19.82 0.02 5.35
C LEU A 67 -20.68 -0.77 6.35
N GLU A 68 -20.21 -0.91 7.59
CA GLU A 68 -20.98 -1.57 8.66
C GLU A 68 -22.25 -0.78 9.00
N LYS A 69 -22.13 0.52 9.18
CA LYS A 69 -23.25 1.42 9.47
C LYS A 69 -24.34 1.38 8.38
N ARG A 70 -23.91 1.26 7.12
CA ARG A 70 -24.83 1.18 5.96
C ARG A 70 -25.33 -0.24 5.67
N GLY A 71 -24.90 -1.25 6.42
CA GLY A 71 -25.30 -2.65 6.20
C GLY A 71 -24.74 -3.23 4.90
N LEU A 72 -23.58 -2.75 4.42
CA LEU A 72 -22.94 -3.21 3.21
C LEU A 72 -21.86 -4.23 3.52
N GLY A 73 -21.96 -5.41 2.89
CA GLY A 73 -21.05 -6.54 3.10
C GLY A 73 -21.11 -7.13 4.52
N THR A 74 -20.52 -8.29 4.67
CA THR A 74 -20.45 -9.00 5.96
C THR A 74 -19.21 -8.58 6.77
N LYS A 75 -19.15 -8.92 8.04
CA LYS A 75 -18.00 -8.69 8.92
C LYS A 75 -16.71 -9.29 8.37
N SER A 76 -16.79 -10.42 7.67
CA SER A 76 -15.64 -11.11 7.07
C SER A 76 -15.21 -10.55 5.72
N THR A 77 -16.11 -9.93 4.95
CA THR A 77 -15.84 -9.47 3.58
C THR A 77 -15.42 -8.00 3.48
N ARG A 78 -15.84 -7.14 4.41
CA ARG A 78 -15.58 -5.69 4.35
C ARG A 78 -14.10 -5.34 4.18
N ALA A 79 -13.21 -6.02 4.92
CA ALA A 79 -11.77 -5.76 4.81
C ALA A 79 -11.22 -6.13 3.42
N SER A 80 -11.64 -7.27 2.86
CA SER A 80 -11.21 -7.70 1.52
C SER A 80 -11.78 -6.83 0.42
N ILE A 81 -12.99 -6.25 0.60
CA ILE A 81 -13.56 -5.28 -0.34
C ILE A 81 -12.67 -4.05 -0.40
N VAL A 82 -12.29 -3.49 0.74
CA VAL A 82 -11.40 -2.32 0.79
C VAL A 82 -10.03 -2.64 0.18
N ASP A 83 -9.43 -3.80 0.49
CA ASP A 83 -8.17 -4.23 -0.12
C ASP A 83 -8.28 -4.35 -1.65
N ASN A 84 -9.39 -4.84 -2.17
CA ASN A 84 -9.64 -4.93 -3.61
C ASN A 84 -9.69 -3.56 -4.29
N LEU A 85 -10.24 -2.52 -3.64
CA LEU A 85 -10.22 -1.15 -4.17
C LEU A 85 -8.78 -0.65 -4.38
N TYR A 86 -7.88 -0.92 -3.43
CA TYR A 86 -6.47 -0.60 -3.56
C TYR A 86 -5.77 -1.44 -4.64
N GLN A 87 -6.02 -2.75 -4.67
CA GLN A 87 -5.40 -3.64 -5.65
C GLN A 87 -5.79 -3.30 -7.09
N ARG A 88 -7.02 -2.89 -7.30
CA ARG A 88 -7.53 -2.45 -8.61
C ARG A 88 -7.12 -1.01 -8.96
N GLY A 89 -6.50 -0.29 -8.03
CA GLY A 89 -6.06 1.09 -8.25
C GLY A 89 -7.18 2.11 -8.28
N TYR A 90 -8.36 1.80 -7.76
CA TYR A 90 -9.47 2.76 -7.66
C TYR A 90 -9.25 3.81 -6.56
N VAL A 91 -8.49 3.45 -5.54
CA VAL A 91 -8.12 4.34 -4.44
C VAL A 91 -6.62 4.25 -4.15
N LYS A 92 -6.07 5.32 -3.59
CA LYS A 92 -4.67 5.44 -3.20
C LYS A 92 -4.55 6.03 -1.80
N GLU A 93 -3.35 6.01 -1.22
CA GLU A 93 -2.96 6.59 0.06
C GLU A 93 -3.66 5.98 1.30
N LYS A 94 -3.05 6.21 2.47
CA LYS A 94 -3.61 5.80 3.76
C LYS A 94 -4.82 6.63 4.17
N SER A 95 -4.80 7.93 3.85
CA SER A 95 -5.95 8.82 3.84
C SER A 95 -6.59 8.68 2.46
N ILE A 96 -7.65 7.90 2.35
CA ILE A 96 -8.18 7.39 1.08
C ILE A 96 -8.49 8.53 0.11
N GLU A 97 -7.89 8.46 -1.07
CA GLU A 97 -8.16 9.32 -2.20
C GLU A 97 -8.60 8.47 -3.39
N ALA A 98 -9.68 8.86 -4.04
CA ALA A 98 -10.08 8.25 -5.30
C ALA A 98 -9.06 8.60 -6.39
N THR A 99 -8.71 7.64 -7.22
CA THR A 99 -7.90 7.85 -8.41
C THR A 99 -8.78 8.28 -9.57
N ASN A 100 -8.19 8.78 -10.64
CA ASN A 100 -8.91 9.09 -11.88
C ASN A 100 -9.67 7.86 -12.40
N LEU A 101 -9.04 6.69 -12.35
CA LEU A 101 -9.68 5.43 -12.70
C LEU A 101 -10.88 5.12 -11.79
N GLY A 102 -10.77 5.36 -10.47
CA GLY A 102 -11.86 5.13 -9.53
C GLY A 102 -13.06 6.04 -9.79
N ILE A 103 -12.82 7.33 -10.04
CA ILE A 103 -13.87 8.32 -10.36
C ILE A 103 -14.55 7.93 -11.68
N ARG A 104 -13.75 7.72 -12.74
CA ARG A 104 -14.29 7.36 -14.07
C ARG A 104 -15.05 6.02 -14.05
N ALA A 105 -14.61 5.06 -13.24
CA ALA A 105 -15.33 3.79 -13.09
C ALA A 105 -16.75 4.00 -12.52
N VAL A 106 -16.89 4.85 -11.51
CA VAL A 106 -18.21 5.18 -10.94
C VAL A 106 -19.06 5.96 -11.93
N GLU A 107 -18.52 7.03 -12.55
CA GLU A 107 -19.21 7.85 -13.55
C GLU A 107 -19.72 7.00 -14.75
N THR A 108 -18.87 6.10 -15.25
CA THR A 108 -19.22 5.20 -16.36
C THR A 108 -20.33 4.23 -15.95
N LEU A 109 -20.25 3.64 -14.76
CA LEU A 109 -21.29 2.73 -14.27
C LEU A 109 -22.58 3.47 -14.00
N GLU A 110 -22.54 4.68 -13.44
CA GLU A 110 -23.71 5.53 -13.19
C GLU A 110 -24.44 5.87 -14.50
N LYS A 111 -23.68 6.17 -15.54
CA LYS A 111 -24.21 6.49 -16.89
C LYS A 111 -24.87 5.29 -17.58
N TYR A 112 -24.25 4.11 -17.53
CA TYR A 112 -24.68 2.95 -18.31
C TYR A 112 -25.45 1.90 -17.51
N CYS A 113 -25.14 1.73 -16.23
CA CYS A 113 -25.69 0.69 -15.37
C CYS A 113 -25.88 1.17 -13.92
N PRO A 114 -26.73 2.19 -13.66
CA PRO A 114 -26.92 2.75 -12.32
C PRO A 114 -27.39 1.72 -11.29
N ASP A 115 -28.13 0.70 -11.72
CA ASP A 115 -28.64 -0.35 -10.84
C ASP A 115 -27.53 -1.13 -10.11
N ILE A 116 -26.27 -1.16 -10.65
CA ILE A 116 -25.12 -1.79 -10.00
C ILE A 116 -24.63 -0.98 -8.80
N LEU A 117 -24.81 0.34 -8.84
CA LEU A 117 -24.34 1.26 -7.79
C LEU A 117 -25.38 1.44 -6.67
N ASP A 118 -26.54 0.82 -6.80
CA ASP A 118 -27.59 0.92 -5.80
C ASP A 118 -27.22 0.20 -4.50
N GLU A 119 -27.12 0.97 -3.42
CA GLU A 119 -26.85 0.44 -2.08
C GLU A 119 -28.01 -0.42 -1.58
N GLU A 120 -29.25 -0.10 -1.98
CA GLU A 120 -30.45 -0.81 -1.53
C GLU A 120 -30.47 -2.23 -2.08
N LEU A 121 -30.08 -2.42 -3.33
CA LEU A 121 -29.94 -3.73 -3.95
C LEU A 121 -28.97 -4.64 -3.16
N THR A 122 -27.81 -4.09 -2.81
CA THR A 122 -26.82 -4.84 -2.02
C THR A 122 -27.35 -5.17 -0.62
N ARG A 123 -28.01 -4.22 0.02
CA ARG A 123 -28.61 -4.41 1.35
C ARG A 123 -29.74 -5.44 1.32
N GLU A 124 -30.55 -5.43 0.27
CA GLU A 124 -31.61 -6.42 0.10
C GLU A 124 -31.04 -7.84 -0.01
N PHE A 125 -29.97 -8.02 -0.78
CA PHE A 125 -29.31 -9.34 -0.89
C PHE A 125 -28.73 -9.80 0.45
N GLU A 126 -28.12 -8.93 1.21
CA GLU A 126 -27.63 -9.29 2.56
C GLU A 126 -28.79 -9.70 3.50
N LEU A 127 -29.93 -9.01 3.42
CA LEU A 127 -31.13 -9.38 4.18
C LEU A 127 -31.75 -10.72 3.71
N GLN A 128 -31.72 -11.01 2.41
CA GLN A 128 -32.16 -12.30 1.90
C GLN A 128 -31.27 -13.45 2.39
N MET A 129 -29.95 -13.23 2.42
CA MET A 129 -29.00 -14.18 2.98
C MET A 129 -29.27 -14.45 4.48
N GLU A 130 -29.62 -13.43 5.25
CA GLU A 130 -29.98 -13.60 6.65
C GLU A 130 -31.29 -14.41 6.81
N LYS A 131 -32.29 -14.20 5.94
CA LYS A 131 -33.53 -15.01 5.93
C LYS A 131 -33.27 -16.48 5.64
N ILE A 132 -32.28 -16.81 4.81
CA ILE A 132 -31.84 -18.22 4.61
C ILE A 132 -31.26 -18.77 5.90
N ARG A 133 -30.40 -18.03 6.61
CA ARG A 133 -29.83 -18.45 7.90
C ARG A 133 -30.90 -18.69 8.98
N GLU A 134 -31.96 -17.91 8.94
CA GLU A 134 -33.10 -18.05 9.85
C GLU A 134 -34.11 -19.11 9.38
N ASN A 135 -33.85 -19.85 8.30
CA ASN A 135 -34.76 -20.82 7.67
C ASN A 135 -36.13 -20.25 7.28
N LYS A 136 -36.18 -18.95 6.95
CA LYS A 136 -37.42 -18.27 6.50
C LYS A 136 -37.60 -18.29 4.98
N LYS A 137 -36.51 -18.46 4.21
CA LYS A 137 -36.50 -18.64 2.75
C LYS A 137 -35.58 -19.79 2.37
N THR A 138 -35.82 -20.38 1.21
CA THR A 138 -34.92 -21.39 0.65
C THR A 138 -33.82 -20.74 -0.18
N GLU A 139 -32.70 -21.44 -0.34
CA GLU A 139 -31.58 -20.97 -1.16
C GLU A 139 -32.00 -20.81 -2.63
N GLU A 140 -32.80 -21.76 -3.14
CA GLU A 140 -33.29 -21.76 -4.52
C GLU A 140 -34.13 -20.51 -4.84
N GLU A 141 -35.05 -20.13 -3.97
CA GLU A 141 -35.90 -18.95 -4.16
C GLU A 141 -35.07 -17.67 -4.27
N VAL A 142 -34.10 -17.48 -3.36
CA VAL A 142 -33.22 -16.31 -3.37
C VAL A 142 -32.33 -16.30 -4.60
N LEU A 143 -31.76 -17.46 -5.00
CA LEU A 143 -30.94 -17.57 -6.20
C LEU A 143 -31.71 -17.24 -7.48
N GLU A 144 -32.99 -17.61 -7.58
CA GLU A 144 -33.82 -17.26 -8.73
C GLU A 144 -34.13 -15.77 -8.81
N GLU A 145 -34.44 -15.13 -7.66
CA GLU A 145 -34.65 -13.68 -7.58
C GLU A 145 -33.38 -12.93 -8.03
N VAL A 146 -32.22 -13.30 -7.47
CA VAL A 146 -30.93 -12.70 -7.81
C VAL A 146 -30.56 -12.89 -9.26
N LYS A 147 -30.75 -14.10 -9.83
CA LYS A 147 -30.50 -14.37 -11.25
C LYS A 147 -31.32 -13.48 -12.17
N LYS A 148 -32.61 -13.28 -11.88
CA LYS A 148 -33.50 -12.41 -12.68
C LYS A 148 -33.00 -10.95 -12.69
N ILE A 149 -32.59 -10.43 -11.53
CA ILE A 149 -32.05 -9.07 -11.41
C ILE A 149 -30.73 -8.93 -12.14
N LEU A 150 -29.79 -9.85 -11.88
CA LEU A 150 -28.46 -9.83 -12.51
C LEU A 150 -28.55 -10.00 -14.04
N THR A 151 -29.47 -10.83 -14.56
CA THR A 151 -29.65 -10.99 -16.00
C THR A 151 -30.03 -9.66 -16.65
N LYS A 152 -30.95 -8.91 -16.07
CA LYS A 152 -31.37 -7.59 -16.59
C LYS A 152 -30.19 -6.59 -16.59
N ILE A 153 -29.43 -6.56 -15.49
CA ILE A 153 -28.27 -5.69 -15.36
C ILE A 153 -27.20 -6.05 -16.41
N LEU A 154 -26.88 -7.34 -16.55
CA LEU A 154 -25.90 -7.83 -17.51
C LEU A 154 -26.32 -7.62 -18.97
N GLU A 155 -27.59 -7.75 -19.31
CA GLU A 155 -28.10 -7.42 -20.65
C GLU A 155 -27.91 -5.94 -20.97
N ARG A 156 -28.18 -5.04 -20.00
CA ARG A 156 -27.93 -3.61 -20.14
C ARG A 156 -26.43 -3.35 -20.33
N PHE A 157 -25.59 -3.94 -19.47
CA PHE A 157 -24.14 -3.81 -19.56
C PHE A 157 -23.61 -4.26 -20.93
N LYS A 158 -24.06 -5.41 -21.42
CA LYS A 158 -23.64 -5.97 -22.71
C LYS A 158 -23.97 -5.07 -23.90
N LYS A 159 -25.07 -4.32 -23.85
CA LYS A 159 -25.41 -3.33 -24.89
C LYS A 159 -24.41 -2.20 -24.99
N HIS A 160 -23.76 -1.83 -23.90
CA HIS A 160 -22.83 -0.71 -23.78
C HIS A 160 -21.38 -1.14 -23.52
N GLU A 161 -21.08 -2.44 -23.62
CA GLU A 161 -19.78 -3.02 -23.28
C GLU A 161 -18.62 -2.35 -24.00
N ALA A 162 -18.80 -2.03 -25.29
CA ALA A 162 -17.75 -1.39 -26.09
C ALA A 162 -17.44 0.05 -25.63
N ASP A 163 -18.45 0.81 -25.24
CA ASP A 163 -18.28 2.20 -24.79
C ASP A 163 -17.72 2.23 -23.37
N ILE A 164 -18.24 1.40 -22.48
CA ILE A 164 -17.71 1.20 -21.13
C ILE A 164 -16.25 0.79 -21.21
N GLY A 165 -15.92 -0.17 -22.09
CA GLY A 165 -14.55 -0.65 -22.28
C GLY A 165 -13.59 0.44 -22.74
N LYS A 166 -14.00 1.31 -23.65
CA LYS A 166 -13.19 2.45 -24.13
C LYS A 166 -12.93 3.46 -23.00
N GLU A 167 -13.99 3.89 -22.31
CA GLU A 167 -13.88 4.89 -21.23
C GLU A 167 -12.98 4.37 -20.10
N LEU A 168 -13.14 3.12 -19.67
CA LEU A 168 -12.32 2.52 -18.61
C LEU A 168 -10.87 2.25 -19.06
N ALA A 169 -10.64 1.86 -20.33
CA ALA A 169 -9.29 1.68 -20.86
C ALA A 169 -8.52 2.99 -20.92
N GLU A 170 -9.19 4.09 -21.26
CA GLU A 170 -8.60 5.43 -21.29
C GLU A 170 -8.24 5.90 -19.88
N ALA A 171 -9.18 5.81 -18.94
CA ALA A 171 -8.97 6.13 -17.52
C ALA A 171 -7.83 5.30 -16.89
N THR A 172 -7.74 4.02 -17.27
CA THR A 172 -6.65 3.15 -16.81
C THR A 172 -5.30 3.63 -17.32
N ARG A 173 -5.21 4.02 -18.62
CA ARG A 173 -3.96 4.55 -19.20
C ARG A 173 -3.54 5.86 -18.53
N GLU A 174 -4.48 6.76 -18.28
CA GLU A 174 -4.21 8.04 -17.60
C GLU A 174 -3.70 7.80 -16.18
N THR A 175 -4.41 6.98 -15.40
CA THR A 175 -4.00 6.65 -14.02
C THR A 175 -2.64 5.95 -13.97
N MET A 176 -2.35 5.04 -14.92
CA MET A 176 -1.05 4.40 -15.02
C MET A 176 0.07 5.38 -15.34
N LYS A 177 -0.18 6.37 -16.20
CA LYS A 177 0.77 7.46 -16.50
C LYS A 177 1.02 8.32 -15.26
N GLU A 178 -0.04 8.73 -14.55
CA GLU A 178 0.09 9.48 -13.29
C GLU A 178 0.90 8.73 -12.25
N MET A 179 0.63 7.44 -12.06
CA MET A 179 1.36 6.59 -11.10
C MET A 179 2.81 6.35 -11.50
N ALA A 180 3.10 6.31 -12.81
CA ALA A 180 4.45 6.13 -13.34
C ALA A 180 5.27 7.43 -13.33
N TYR A 181 4.63 8.58 -13.20
CA TYR A 181 5.28 9.88 -13.26
C TYR A 181 6.27 10.07 -12.09
N ILE A 182 7.49 10.51 -12.42
CA ILE A 182 8.54 10.80 -11.44
C ILE A 182 8.86 12.30 -11.40
N GLY A 183 8.94 12.95 -12.55
CA GLY A 183 9.29 14.36 -12.65
C GLY A 183 9.81 14.73 -14.04
N PRO A 184 10.19 16.01 -14.27
CA PRO A 184 10.74 16.45 -15.54
C PRO A 184 12.10 15.79 -15.81
N CYS A 185 12.39 15.51 -17.07
CA CYS A 185 13.68 14.95 -17.48
C CYS A 185 14.79 16.02 -17.32
N PRO A 186 15.81 15.79 -16.51
CA PRO A 186 16.87 16.78 -16.25
C PRO A 186 17.83 16.94 -17.44
N VAL A 187 17.81 16.02 -18.41
CA VAL A 187 18.71 16.02 -19.56
C VAL A 187 18.11 16.77 -20.75
N CYS A 188 16.94 16.36 -21.23
CA CYS A 188 16.30 17.01 -22.38
C CYS A 188 15.40 18.19 -22.00
N LYS A 189 15.00 18.32 -20.71
CA LYS A 189 14.11 19.37 -20.17
C LYS A 189 12.72 19.48 -20.84
N GLN A 190 12.46 18.67 -21.86
CA GLN A 190 11.21 18.67 -22.64
C GLN A 190 10.33 17.45 -22.34
N GLY A 191 10.94 16.35 -21.91
CA GLY A 191 10.26 15.10 -21.57
C GLY A 191 10.07 14.93 -20.07
N ILE A 192 9.30 13.90 -19.72
CA ILE A 192 9.06 13.47 -18.35
C ILE A 192 9.73 12.12 -18.11
N LEU A 193 10.11 11.90 -16.85
CA LEU A 193 10.64 10.63 -16.38
C LEU A 193 9.52 9.77 -15.85
N GLU A 194 9.43 8.54 -16.33
CA GLU A 194 8.42 7.57 -15.96
C GLU A 194 9.05 6.25 -15.49
N VAL A 195 8.40 5.58 -14.53
CA VAL A 195 8.76 4.21 -14.15
C VAL A 195 8.23 3.25 -15.22
N ARG A 196 9.14 2.50 -15.84
CA ARG A 196 8.83 1.49 -16.85
C ARG A 196 9.29 0.10 -16.39
N HIS A 197 8.66 -0.92 -16.96
CA HIS A 197 9.01 -2.32 -16.72
C HIS A 197 9.80 -2.88 -17.90
N GLY A 198 11.01 -3.37 -17.63
CA GLY A 198 11.86 -3.99 -18.64
C GLY A 198 12.18 -5.45 -18.29
N LYS A 199 12.91 -6.11 -19.17
CA LYS A 199 13.35 -7.50 -19.00
C LYS A 199 14.12 -7.76 -17.69
N PHE A 200 14.80 -6.75 -17.17
CA PHE A 200 15.63 -6.85 -15.96
C PHE A 200 14.98 -6.23 -14.70
N GLY A 201 13.72 -5.81 -14.81
CA GLY A 201 12.98 -5.19 -13.72
C GLY A 201 12.51 -3.76 -14.03
N GLN A 202 12.18 -3.02 -12.99
CA GLN A 202 11.74 -1.63 -13.12
C GLN A 202 12.93 -0.70 -13.35
N PHE A 203 12.71 0.33 -14.15
CA PHE A 203 13.69 1.40 -14.41
C PHE A 203 12.94 2.71 -14.69
N ILE A 204 13.61 3.82 -14.50
CA ILE A 204 13.09 5.13 -14.88
C ILE A 204 13.63 5.47 -16.27
N ALA A 205 12.78 5.93 -17.16
CA ALA A 205 13.17 6.38 -18.51
C ALA A 205 12.43 7.67 -18.89
N CYS A 206 13.04 8.42 -19.81
CA CYS A 206 12.37 9.56 -20.44
C CYS A 206 11.31 9.07 -21.44
N ASP A 207 10.17 9.76 -21.50
CA ASP A 207 9.09 9.49 -22.46
C ASP A 207 9.47 9.80 -23.91
N LYS A 208 10.45 10.70 -24.11
CA LYS A 208 10.98 11.13 -25.43
C LYS A 208 12.01 10.14 -26.02
N TYR A 209 11.99 8.88 -25.59
CA TYR A 209 12.80 7.87 -26.28
C TYR A 209 12.24 7.62 -27.69
N PRO A 210 13.07 7.52 -28.76
CA PRO A 210 14.54 7.36 -28.77
C PRO A 210 15.38 8.66 -28.77
N ASP A 211 14.76 9.83 -28.87
CA ASP A 211 15.48 11.11 -28.94
C ASP A 211 16.24 11.40 -27.65
N CYS A 212 15.63 11.11 -26.51
CA CYS A 212 16.27 11.18 -25.20
C CYS A 212 16.48 9.78 -24.61
N LYS A 213 17.72 9.33 -24.52
CA LYS A 213 18.11 7.99 -24.01
C LYS A 213 18.36 7.98 -22.50
N THR A 214 17.83 8.94 -21.76
CA THR A 214 18.03 9.02 -20.31
C THR A 214 17.32 7.89 -19.59
N THR A 215 18.08 7.07 -18.86
CA THR A 215 17.56 5.96 -18.08
C THR A 215 18.25 5.84 -16.71
N PHE A 216 17.51 5.43 -15.68
CA PHE A 216 18.05 5.14 -14.36
C PHE A 216 17.55 3.78 -13.87
N SER A 217 18.48 2.92 -13.45
CA SER A 217 18.15 1.60 -12.92
C SER A 217 17.53 1.70 -11.55
N LEU A 218 16.44 0.97 -11.32
CA LEU A 218 15.80 0.84 -10.01
C LEU A 218 16.12 -0.53 -9.38
N PRO A 219 16.26 -0.61 -8.05
CA PRO A 219 16.51 -1.89 -7.38
C PRO A 219 15.26 -2.76 -7.42
N SER A 220 15.47 -4.05 -7.59
CA SER A 220 14.39 -5.05 -7.59
C SER A 220 13.73 -5.20 -6.20
N GLY A 221 12.43 -5.48 -6.19
CA GLY A 221 11.68 -5.77 -4.97
C GLY A 221 11.36 -4.57 -4.08
N ALA A 222 11.41 -3.36 -4.63
CA ALA A 222 10.95 -2.14 -3.99
C ALA A 222 9.83 -1.47 -4.81
N GLY A 223 8.92 -0.77 -4.13
CA GLY A 223 7.97 0.14 -4.77
C GLY A 223 8.58 1.53 -4.87
N PHE A 224 8.14 2.31 -5.85
CA PHE A 224 8.66 3.65 -6.12
C PHE A 224 7.53 4.63 -6.37
N LYS A 225 7.68 5.85 -5.87
CA LYS A 225 6.76 6.98 -6.11
C LYS A 225 7.58 8.26 -6.26
N SER A 226 7.09 9.23 -7.00
CA SER A 226 7.65 10.58 -6.97
C SER A 226 7.63 11.15 -5.56
N ALA A 227 8.69 11.82 -5.16
CA ALA A 227 8.71 12.59 -3.92
C ALA A 227 8.22 14.03 -4.13
N GLU A 228 7.87 14.40 -5.39
CA GLU A 228 7.46 15.76 -5.79
C GLU A 228 8.46 16.85 -5.40
N LYS A 229 9.72 16.43 -5.22
CA LYS A 229 10.84 17.29 -4.82
C LYS A 229 12.00 17.10 -5.79
N VAL A 230 12.82 18.10 -5.90
CA VAL A 230 14.11 18.06 -6.60
C VAL A 230 15.27 18.04 -5.61
N CYS A 231 16.34 17.39 -5.97
CA CYS A 231 17.54 17.31 -5.15
C CYS A 231 18.26 18.68 -5.13
N GLU A 232 18.49 19.24 -3.96
CA GLU A 232 19.17 20.53 -3.79
C GLU A 232 20.60 20.52 -4.35
N ALA A 233 21.29 19.37 -4.30
CA ALA A 233 22.69 19.27 -4.71
C ALA A 233 22.88 19.06 -6.23
N CYS A 234 21.87 18.57 -6.98
CA CYS A 234 22.04 18.26 -8.41
C CYS A 234 20.79 18.52 -9.27
N SER A 235 19.72 19.08 -8.68
CA SER A 235 18.45 19.44 -9.36
C SER A 235 17.74 18.28 -10.09
N TYR A 236 18.11 17.02 -9.79
CA TYR A 236 17.41 15.84 -10.30
C TYR A 236 16.18 15.52 -9.45
N PRO A 237 15.13 14.94 -10.04
CA PRO A 237 13.97 14.50 -9.27
C PRO A 237 14.34 13.51 -8.16
N MET A 238 13.60 13.59 -7.06
CA MET A 238 13.72 12.64 -5.95
C MET A 238 12.58 11.63 -5.97
N ILE A 239 12.84 10.44 -5.48
CA ILE A 239 11.88 9.34 -5.38
C ILE A 239 11.76 8.85 -3.94
N LEU A 240 10.55 8.43 -3.57
CA LEU A 240 10.28 7.66 -2.37
C LEU A 240 10.42 6.17 -2.70
N VAL A 241 11.25 5.48 -1.95
CA VAL A 241 11.49 4.04 -2.11
C VAL A 241 10.87 3.29 -0.95
N PHE A 242 9.95 2.37 -1.26
CA PHE A 242 9.24 1.55 -0.29
C PHE A 242 9.79 0.13 -0.30
N LYS A 243 10.31 -0.34 0.83
CA LYS A 243 10.73 -1.73 1.03
C LYS A 243 9.94 -2.35 2.18
N ARG A 244 9.52 -3.60 1.99
CA ARG A 244 8.81 -4.34 3.03
C ARG A 244 9.61 -4.36 4.34
N GLY A 245 8.99 -3.91 5.44
CA GLY A 245 9.61 -3.87 6.76
C GLY A 245 10.62 -2.74 7.00
N LYS A 246 10.74 -1.76 6.08
CA LYS A 246 11.57 -0.57 6.26
C LYS A 246 10.72 0.71 6.09
N ARG A 247 11.16 1.79 6.73
CA ARG A 247 10.55 3.11 6.53
C ARG A 247 10.82 3.58 5.09
N PRO A 248 9.90 4.32 4.47
CA PRO A 248 10.12 4.96 3.17
C PRO A 248 11.40 5.80 3.20
N GLN A 249 12.18 5.75 2.13
CA GLN A 249 13.43 6.52 1.99
C GLN A 249 13.31 7.46 0.80
N GLU A 250 13.61 8.74 1.01
CA GLU A 250 13.74 9.71 -0.08
C GLU A 250 15.14 9.59 -0.70
N LEU A 251 15.21 9.38 -2.00
CA LEU A 251 16.47 9.19 -2.73
C LEU A 251 16.47 10.01 -4.03
N CYS A 252 17.60 10.67 -4.29
CA CYS A 252 17.85 11.27 -5.59
C CYS A 252 18.04 10.17 -6.66
N ILE A 253 17.44 10.32 -7.84
CA ILE A 253 17.59 9.34 -8.95
C ILE A 253 18.99 9.35 -9.57
N ASN A 254 19.73 10.46 -9.45
CA ASN A 254 21.06 10.60 -10.04
C ASN A 254 22.10 9.70 -9.32
N PRO A 255 22.67 8.68 -10.00
CA PRO A 255 23.74 7.85 -9.40
C PRO A 255 25.03 8.62 -9.12
N LYS A 256 25.23 9.75 -9.80
CA LYS A 256 26.42 10.61 -9.67
C LYS A 256 26.18 11.83 -8.77
N CYS A 257 25.09 11.82 -7.99
CA CYS A 257 24.77 12.94 -7.11
C CYS A 257 25.87 13.19 -6.09
N PRO A 258 26.28 14.45 -5.82
CA PRO A 258 27.28 14.77 -4.81
C PRO A 258 26.94 14.21 -3.42
N THR A 259 25.66 14.12 -3.05
CA THR A 259 25.22 13.53 -1.77
C THR A 259 25.51 12.02 -1.66
N LYS A 260 25.92 11.38 -2.75
CA LYS A 260 26.28 9.94 -2.84
C LYS A 260 27.78 9.76 -3.17
N ALA A 261 28.55 10.83 -3.09
CA ALA A 261 29.98 10.78 -3.27
C ALA A 261 30.60 9.94 -2.14
N LEU A 262 31.57 9.13 -2.47
CA LEU A 262 32.36 8.37 -1.48
C LEU A 262 33.16 9.34 -0.63
N SER A 263 33.31 9.07 0.66
CA SER A 263 34.26 9.74 1.54
C SER A 263 35.70 9.50 1.06
N GLY A 264 36.66 10.26 1.58
CA GLY A 264 38.06 10.09 1.20
C GLY A 264 38.56 8.64 1.41
N GLU A 265 38.29 8.07 2.58
CA GLU A 265 38.65 6.70 2.94
C GLU A 265 37.97 5.64 2.04
N GLU A 266 36.71 5.85 1.69
CA GLU A 266 35.96 4.96 0.79
C GLU A 266 36.50 5.03 -0.66
N LYS A 267 37.03 6.17 -1.10
CA LYS A 267 37.68 6.29 -2.42
C LYS A 267 38.99 5.50 -2.47
N GLU A 268 39.83 5.65 -1.47
CA GLU A 268 41.08 4.89 -1.37
C GLU A 268 40.84 3.37 -1.31
N ALA A 269 39.82 2.93 -0.56
CA ALA A 269 39.42 1.53 -0.52
C ALA A 269 38.95 1.02 -1.88
N ALA A 270 38.19 1.87 -2.63
CA ALA A 270 37.71 1.52 -3.95
C ALA A 270 38.85 1.39 -4.99
N GLU A 271 39.82 2.29 -4.96
CA GLU A 271 40.97 2.27 -5.82
C GLU A 271 41.84 1.03 -5.56
N LYS A 272 42.04 0.64 -4.29
CA LYS A 272 42.72 -0.61 -3.93
C LYS A 272 42.04 -1.85 -4.52
N VAL A 273 40.71 -1.92 -4.44
CA VAL A 273 39.94 -3.05 -4.99
C VAL A 273 40.05 -3.15 -6.51
N GLU A 274 40.10 -2.02 -7.22
CA GLU A 274 40.29 -2.00 -8.67
C GLU A 274 41.73 -2.43 -9.06
N HIS A 275 42.73 -2.00 -8.33
CA HIS A 275 44.14 -2.35 -8.59
C HIS A 275 44.46 -3.81 -8.24
N GLU A 276 43.91 -4.34 -7.16
CA GLU A 276 44.20 -5.71 -6.68
C GLU A 276 43.38 -6.79 -7.40
N HIS A 277 42.46 -6.44 -8.30
CA HIS A 277 41.58 -7.35 -9.05
C HIS A 277 40.94 -8.44 -8.17
N ILE A 278 40.38 -8.04 -7.02
CA ILE A 278 39.81 -8.96 -6.02
C ILE A 278 38.76 -9.85 -6.67
N LYS A 279 38.94 -11.17 -6.56
CA LYS A 279 38.00 -12.15 -7.12
C LYS A 279 36.64 -12.12 -6.40
N CYS A 280 35.59 -12.34 -7.16
CA CYS A 280 34.23 -12.41 -6.61
C CYS A 280 34.08 -13.62 -5.68
N PRO A 281 33.72 -13.46 -4.40
CA PRO A 281 33.65 -14.58 -3.44
C PRO A 281 32.54 -15.57 -3.77
N LYS A 282 31.60 -15.21 -4.66
CA LYS A 282 30.49 -16.09 -5.05
C LYS A 282 30.77 -16.98 -6.26
N CYS A 283 31.43 -16.45 -7.30
CA CYS A 283 31.66 -17.21 -8.52
C CYS A 283 33.15 -17.50 -8.78
N SER A 284 34.06 -16.91 -8.03
CA SER A 284 35.53 -17.04 -8.13
C SER A 284 36.13 -16.74 -9.51
N GLU A 285 35.32 -16.54 -10.53
CA GLU A 285 35.73 -16.30 -11.91
C GLU A 285 35.72 -14.81 -12.31
N GLY A 286 34.82 -14.01 -11.72
CA GLY A 286 34.73 -12.57 -11.96
C GLY A 286 35.45 -11.77 -10.89
N ASN A 287 35.81 -10.53 -11.19
CA ASN A 287 36.38 -9.59 -10.24
C ASN A 287 35.33 -8.68 -9.64
N LEU A 288 35.58 -8.12 -8.47
CA LEU A 288 34.75 -7.07 -7.87
C LEU A 288 35.07 -5.76 -8.58
N VAL A 289 34.02 -5.07 -9.00
CA VAL A 289 34.06 -3.76 -9.67
C VAL A 289 33.16 -2.79 -8.93
N LEU A 290 33.63 -1.56 -8.75
CA LEU A 290 32.82 -0.51 -8.15
C LEU A 290 31.70 -0.11 -9.10
N ARG A 291 30.46 -0.16 -8.63
CA ARG A 291 29.27 0.24 -9.36
C ARG A 291 28.49 1.28 -8.58
N LYS A 292 27.78 2.15 -9.30
CA LYS A 292 26.93 3.18 -8.71
C LYS A 292 25.45 2.81 -8.87
N SER A 293 24.67 3.05 -7.82
CA SER A 293 23.22 2.87 -7.80
C SER A 293 22.54 4.09 -7.20
N ILE A 294 21.21 4.08 -7.16
CA ILE A 294 20.45 5.14 -6.49
C ILE A 294 20.71 5.19 -4.97
N TYR A 295 21.23 4.13 -4.36
CA TYR A 295 21.61 4.09 -2.95
C TYR A 295 23.06 4.52 -2.66
N GLY A 296 23.84 4.78 -3.69
CA GLY A 296 25.26 5.05 -3.60
C GLY A 296 26.11 4.00 -4.32
N SER A 297 27.40 3.95 -3.99
CA SER A 297 28.36 3.04 -4.57
C SER A 297 28.35 1.67 -3.87
N PHE A 298 28.66 0.62 -4.61
CA PHE A 298 28.73 -0.77 -4.10
C PHE A 298 29.66 -1.60 -4.98
N TYR A 299 30.23 -2.66 -4.43
CA TYR A 299 30.97 -3.64 -5.21
C TYR A 299 30.03 -4.65 -5.85
N GLY A 300 30.19 -4.91 -7.14
CA GLY A 300 29.43 -5.89 -7.89
C GLY A 300 30.34 -6.78 -8.72
N CYS A 301 29.92 -8.02 -9.00
CA CYS A 301 30.69 -8.91 -9.85
C CYS A 301 30.74 -8.42 -11.30
N SER A 302 31.91 -8.52 -11.94
CA SER A 302 32.11 -8.18 -13.37
C SER A 302 31.29 -9.07 -14.30
N LYS A 303 31.00 -10.32 -13.91
CA LYS A 303 30.17 -11.27 -14.67
C LYS A 303 28.66 -11.09 -14.50
N TYR A 304 28.20 -9.94 -14.03
CA TYR A 304 26.75 -9.64 -14.07
C TYR A 304 26.24 -9.61 -15.53
N PRO A 305 25.09 -10.22 -15.86
CA PRO A 305 24.04 -10.72 -14.96
C PRO A 305 24.15 -12.20 -14.54
N LYS A 306 25.17 -12.93 -15.00
CA LYS A 306 25.38 -14.35 -14.63
C LYS A 306 25.62 -14.50 -13.12
N CYS A 307 26.47 -13.65 -12.56
CA CYS A 307 26.70 -13.57 -11.12
C CYS A 307 26.09 -12.28 -10.56
N LYS A 308 25.15 -12.41 -9.61
CA LYS A 308 24.43 -11.30 -8.97
C LYS A 308 25.00 -10.94 -7.60
N PHE A 309 26.28 -11.18 -7.37
CA PHE A 309 26.94 -10.82 -6.12
C PHE A 309 27.07 -9.31 -5.98
N THR A 310 26.72 -8.79 -4.81
CA THR A 310 26.85 -7.36 -4.45
C THR A 310 27.29 -7.24 -2.99
N GLN A 311 28.14 -6.28 -2.67
CA GLN A 311 28.67 -5.99 -1.34
C GLN A 311 28.75 -4.46 -1.14
N ASN A 312 28.54 -3.97 0.09
CA ASN A 312 28.69 -2.55 0.38
C ASN A 312 30.18 -2.14 0.35
N VAL A 313 30.44 -0.88 0.06
CA VAL A 313 31.83 -0.34 0.02
C VAL A 313 32.47 -0.38 1.41
N ASN A 314 31.69 -0.25 2.46
CA ASN A 314 32.15 -0.24 3.85
C ASN A 314 32.40 -1.65 4.42
N ASP A 315 32.08 -2.71 3.65
CA ASP A 315 32.38 -4.08 4.06
C ASP A 315 33.76 -4.48 3.49
N ASP A 316 34.57 -5.14 4.27
CA ASP A 316 35.88 -5.64 3.85
C ASP A 316 35.73 -6.54 2.61
N PRO A 317 36.31 -6.16 1.45
CA PRO A 317 36.13 -6.88 0.19
C PRO A 317 36.77 -8.28 0.18
N THR A 318 37.65 -8.56 1.13
CA THR A 318 38.36 -9.85 1.26
C THR A 318 37.60 -10.86 2.11
N LYS A 319 36.65 -10.40 2.92
CA LYS A 319 35.84 -11.26 3.78
C LYS A 319 34.57 -11.68 3.04
N THR A 320 34.33 -12.98 2.96
CA THR A 320 33.03 -13.51 2.53
C THR A 320 31.95 -12.97 3.45
N PRO A 321 30.84 -12.38 2.91
CA PRO A 321 29.73 -11.95 3.75
C PRO A 321 29.23 -13.15 4.54
N VAL A 322 29.34 -13.10 5.86
CA VAL A 322 28.67 -14.07 6.72
C VAL A 322 27.19 -13.99 6.36
N GLU A 323 26.63 -15.07 5.85
CA GLU A 323 25.21 -15.20 5.59
C GLU A 323 24.47 -14.75 6.86
N LYS A 324 23.91 -13.55 6.83
CA LYS A 324 22.91 -13.16 7.83
C LYS A 324 21.78 -14.16 7.66
N THR A 325 21.84 -15.24 8.44
CA THR A 325 20.82 -16.27 8.52
C THR A 325 19.48 -15.56 8.55
N LYS A 326 18.72 -15.70 7.48
CA LYS A 326 17.31 -15.36 7.46
C LYS A 326 16.74 -16.06 8.69
N LYS A 327 16.29 -15.29 9.69
CA LYS A 327 15.47 -15.85 10.75
C LYS A 327 14.34 -16.58 10.04
N THR A 328 14.46 -17.89 10.00
CA THR A 328 13.48 -18.80 9.44
C THR A 328 12.20 -18.55 10.21
N THR A 329 11.26 -17.88 9.57
CA THR A 329 9.86 -17.93 9.98
C THR A 329 9.51 -19.42 9.98
N LYS A 330 9.22 -19.97 11.17
CA LYS A 330 8.74 -21.34 11.35
C LYS A 330 7.70 -21.64 10.27
N PRO A 331 7.80 -22.76 9.54
CA PRO A 331 6.82 -23.10 8.55
C PRO A 331 5.45 -23.23 9.26
N LYS A 332 4.46 -22.50 8.78
CA LYS A 332 3.06 -22.72 9.17
C LYS A 332 2.76 -24.18 8.90
N LYS A 333 2.50 -24.96 9.99
CA LYS A 333 2.00 -26.32 9.90
C LYS A 333 0.72 -26.27 9.05
N THR A 334 0.75 -26.85 7.88
CA THR A 334 -0.43 -27.20 7.09
C THR A 334 -1.30 -28.12 7.97
N PRO A 335 -2.62 -27.90 8.05
CA PRO A 335 -3.49 -28.81 8.77
C PRO A 335 -3.49 -30.14 8.02
N THR A 336 -2.93 -31.16 8.64
CA THR A 336 -3.02 -32.56 8.18
C THR A 336 -4.50 -32.95 8.08
N LYS A 337 -4.94 -33.29 6.88
CA LYS A 337 -6.23 -33.92 6.65
C LYS A 337 -6.28 -35.22 7.47
N LYS A 338 -7.11 -35.24 8.49
CA LYS A 338 -7.45 -36.49 9.19
C LYS A 338 -8.22 -37.37 8.20
N ASN A 339 -7.57 -38.42 7.76
CA ASN A 339 -8.23 -39.56 7.06
C ASN A 339 -9.22 -40.20 8.02
N THR A 340 -10.49 -39.93 7.86
CA THR A 340 -11.55 -40.72 8.48
C THR A 340 -11.67 -42.04 7.73
N LYS A 341 -11.12 -43.08 8.36
CA LYS A 341 -11.36 -44.46 7.92
C LYS A 341 -12.86 -44.75 7.97
N LYS A 342 -13.47 -45.00 6.80
CA LYS A 342 -14.82 -45.56 6.69
C LYS A 342 -14.82 -46.95 7.33
N LYS A 343 -15.66 -47.16 8.37
CA LYS A 343 -16.03 -48.49 8.87
C LYS A 343 -16.93 -49.15 7.83
N PRO A 344 -16.78 -50.48 7.58
CA PRO A 344 -17.66 -51.21 6.65
C PRO A 344 -19.07 -51.42 7.24
N ALA A 345 -20.07 -51.23 6.40
CA ALA A 345 -21.47 -51.40 6.74
C ALA A 345 -21.78 -52.89 7.00
N ALA A 346 -22.36 -53.16 8.15
CA ALA A 346 -22.89 -54.49 8.50
C ALA A 346 -24.16 -54.80 7.69
N LYS A 347 -24.12 -55.88 6.93
CA LYS A 347 -25.30 -56.50 6.23
C LYS A 347 -26.32 -56.94 7.26
N LYS A 348 -27.50 -56.32 7.29
CA LYS A 348 -28.68 -56.89 7.95
C LYS A 348 -29.31 -57.94 7.02
N LYS A 349 -29.33 -59.20 7.48
CA LYS A 349 -30.10 -60.31 6.89
C LYS A 349 -31.58 -60.01 7.08
N SER A 350 -32.33 -60.10 6.01
CA SER A 350 -33.80 -60.21 6.02
C SER A 350 -34.20 -61.60 6.39
N THR A 351 -35.01 -61.78 7.46
CA THR A 351 -35.82 -62.95 7.69
C THR A 351 -37.29 -62.60 7.52
N LYS A 352 -37.90 -63.33 6.60
CA LYS A 352 -39.35 -63.43 6.44
C LYS A 352 -40.01 -63.96 7.68
N LYS A 353 -41.09 -63.39 8.12
CA LYS A 353 -42.43 -63.98 8.33
C LYS A 353 -43.43 -62.83 8.38
#